data_8aeed58c65111f39f956d26a5b375b3c
#
_entry.id   8aeed58c65111f39f956d26a5b375b3c
#
_cell.length_a   1.000
_cell.length_b   1.000
_cell.length_c   1.000
_cell.angle_alpha   90.00
_cell.angle_beta   90.00
_cell.angle_gamma   90.00
#
_symmetry.space_group_name_H-M   'P 1'
#
loop_
_entity.id
_entity.type
_entity.pdbx_description
1 polymer ?
#
loop_
_entity_poly.entity_id
_entity_poly.type
_entity_poly.pdbx_seq_one_letter_code
_entity_poly.pdbx_strand_id
1 'polypeptide(L)'
;MGGGVAGDTANAAGDARSDGAASGGGGEDELSPYHTKEEPSSTQTAVTTINHRPVMAALLSRVGGLVGPIVCDPRTVTPMTDAQSSQPRERHRGMVTLRRDAIPPSTADERLLDSRLRHEWKTKDAWRALRILSEFVEGFDTLADLPPAVSVFGSARSKPDSPEWKLGEELGAALAHAGYAIITGGGPGVMEAANKGAAEAGGLSVGLGIELPFEQGINQWVDLGIDFRYFFARKTMFVKYAQAFVVLPGGFGTLDELFEAVTLVQTRKVTRFPVVLMGRSYWQGLLDWIRETMMADGKIGPEDLQLLFVTDDVDEAVRHIVEAGEYLDELETASARRTAREAGGS
;
A
#
# COMPACT_ATOMS: atom_id res chain seq x y z
N MET A 1 64.26 -19.83 11.67
CA MET A 1 64.57 -20.72 10.56
C MET A 1 63.45 -20.65 9.61
N GLY A 2 63.55 -19.95 8.60
CA GLY A 2 64.25 -20.04 7.31
C GLY A 2 63.18 -20.32 6.30
N GLY A 3 63.00 -19.58 5.39
CA GLY A 3 63.41 -19.02 4.14
C GLY A 3 62.24 -19.12 3.20
N GLY A 4 61.80 -18.22 2.40
CA GLY A 4 62.51 -17.41 1.44
C GLY A 4 62.18 -17.78 0.01
N VAL A 5 62.00 -16.71 -0.79
CA VAL A 5 62.16 -16.56 -2.25
C VAL A 5 60.86 -16.65 -3.06
N ALA A 6 60.22 -15.59 -3.58
CA ALA A 6 60.59 -14.62 -4.65
C ALA A 6 60.74 -15.21 -6.06
N GLY A 7 60.05 -14.61 -6.99
CA GLY A 7 60.22 -14.77 -8.45
C GLY A 7 59.01 -14.18 -9.19
N ASP A 8 58.99 -13.07 -9.54
CA ASP A 8 59.21 -12.06 -10.58
C ASP A 8 59.30 -12.62 -12.00
N THR A 9 58.59 -12.02 -12.92
CA THR A 9 58.80 -11.60 -14.32
C THR A 9 57.49 -11.44 -15.04
N ALA A 10 57.00 -10.26 -15.38
CA ALA A 10 57.41 -9.22 -16.32
C ALA A 10 57.30 -9.59 -17.81
N ASN A 11 56.59 -8.68 -18.50
CA ASN A 11 56.74 -8.27 -19.92
C ASN A 11 55.98 -9.08 -20.98
N ALA A 12 55.44 -8.55 -22.07
CA ALA A 12 55.54 -7.27 -22.80
C ALA A 12 54.35 -7.17 -23.78
N ALA A 13 53.79 -6.06 -23.95
CA ALA A 13 53.74 -5.16 -25.10
C ALA A 13 53.75 -5.80 -26.51
N GLY A 14 52.78 -5.42 -27.32
CA GLY A 14 52.74 -5.66 -28.75
C GLY A 14 51.71 -4.78 -29.43
N ASP A 15 52.17 -3.64 -29.83
CA ASP A 15 51.55 -2.63 -30.68
C ASP A 15 51.55 -3.13 -32.15
N ALA A 16 50.49 -2.89 -32.92
CA ALA A 16 50.58 -2.77 -34.38
C ALA A 16 49.35 -2.12 -34.99
N ARG A 17 49.54 -0.94 -35.49
CA ARG A 17 48.75 -0.17 -36.45
C ARG A 17 48.78 -0.80 -37.84
N SER A 18 47.75 -0.56 -38.63
CA SER A 18 47.77 -0.14 -40.06
C SER A 18 46.34 0.04 -40.55
N ASP A 19 45.87 1.22 -40.82
CA ASP A 19 45.87 1.98 -42.07
C ASP A 19 45.33 1.19 -43.28
N GLY A 20 44.31 1.78 -43.91
CA GLY A 20 43.84 1.32 -45.19
C GLY A 20 42.56 2.01 -45.61
N ALA A 21 42.74 3.06 -46.34
CA ALA A 21 41.85 4.06 -46.90
C ALA A 21 41.09 3.59 -48.15
N ALA A 22 40.04 4.33 -48.41
CA ALA A 22 39.60 4.97 -49.64
C ALA A 22 38.51 4.34 -50.54
N SER A 23 37.59 5.21 -50.80
CA SER A 23 36.85 5.56 -52.06
C SER A 23 35.57 4.72 -52.28
N GLY A 24 34.50 5.29 -52.70
CA GLY A 24 34.11 6.56 -53.28
C GLY A 24 32.78 6.38 -54.01
N GLY A 25 32.04 7.44 -54.23
CA GLY A 25 30.91 7.57 -55.14
C GLY A 25 29.55 7.42 -54.49
N GLY A 26 28.66 8.37 -54.49
CA GLY A 26 28.33 9.45 -55.42
C GLY A 26 26.91 9.28 -55.87
N GLY A 27 26.08 10.31 -55.71
CA GLY A 27 24.72 10.42 -56.24
C GLY A 27 23.77 10.91 -55.15
N GLU A 28 23.64 12.18 -54.93
CA GLU A 28 22.84 13.28 -55.48
C GLU A 28 21.35 13.00 -55.57
N ASP A 29 20.67 13.88 -54.81
CA ASP A 29 19.41 14.62 -55.08
C ASP A 29 18.09 13.87 -54.89
N GLU A 30 17.17 14.39 -54.10
CA GLU A 30 16.38 15.58 -54.39
C GLU A 30 15.54 16.05 -53.17
N LEU A 31 15.48 17.31 -53.11
CA LEU A 31 14.80 18.28 -52.29
C LEU A 31 13.28 18.07 -52.11
N SER A 32 12.88 18.43 -50.95
CA SER A 32 11.56 18.94 -50.55
C SER A 32 11.09 20.04 -51.52
N PRO A 33 9.75 20.23 -51.65
CA PRO A 33 9.27 21.47 -51.06
C PRO A 33 7.90 21.38 -50.34
N TYR A 34 7.85 22.07 -49.23
CA TYR A 34 6.62 22.65 -48.69
C TYR A 34 6.01 23.63 -49.69
N HIS A 35 4.72 23.52 -49.96
CA HIS A 35 3.89 24.63 -50.35
C HIS A 35 2.53 24.62 -49.67
N THR A 36 2.31 25.72 -49.06
CA THR A 36 1.13 26.27 -48.43
C THR A 36 -0.06 26.46 -49.36
N LYS A 37 -1.25 26.56 -48.69
CA LYS A 37 -2.56 27.12 -49.06
C LYS A 37 -3.61 26.05 -49.42
N GLU A 38 -4.79 26.03 -48.84
CA GLU A 38 -5.83 27.05 -48.66
C GLU A 38 -6.90 26.48 -47.70
N GLU A 39 -7.36 27.22 -46.71
CA GLU A 39 -8.73 27.10 -46.25
C GLU A 39 -9.68 27.62 -47.34
N PRO A 40 -10.95 27.20 -47.42
CA PRO A 40 -11.95 27.37 -46.37
C PRO A 40 -13.08 26.31 -46.40
N SER A 41 -13.81 26.17 -45.38
CA SER A 41 -15.28 26.13 -45.41
C SER A 41 -15.84 25.60 -44.09
N SER A 42 -16.46 26.51 -43.40
CA SER A 42 -17.38 26.29 -42.29
C SER A 42 -18.39 25.18 -42.58
N THR A 43 -18.30 24.10 -41.79
CA THR A 43 -19.46 23.24 -41.60
C THR A 43 -19.72 23.21 -40.10
N GLN A 44 -20.71 23.98 -39.68
CA GLN A 44 -21.30 23.92 -38.34
C GLN A 44 -21.87 22.51 -38.14
N THR A 45 -21.13 21.70 -37.40
CA THR A 45 -21.69 20.46 -36.88
C THR A 45 -22.49 20.82 -35.63
N ALA A 46 -23.80 20.72 -35.74
CA ALA A 46 -24.73 20.90 -34.65
C ALA A 46 -24.38 19.90 -33.55
N VAL A 47 -23.87 20.42 -32.45
CA VAL A 47 -23.75 19.68 -31.20
C VAL A 47 -25.16 19.46 -30.66
N THR A 48 -25.70 18.28 -30.91
CA THR A 48 -26.95 17.83 -30.27
C THR A 48 -26.66 17.61 -28.77
N THR A 49 -26.97 18.59 -27.96
CA THR A 49 -26.93 18.49 -26.49
C THR A 49 -28.00 17.49 -26.09
N ILE A 50 -27.60 16.25 -25.87
CA ILE A 50 -28.48 15.24 -25.30
C ILE A 50 -28.68 15.62 -23.82
N ASN A 51 -29.87 16.09 -23.52
CA ASN A 51 -30.29 16.55 -22.22
C ASN A 51 -30.61 15.33 -21.33
N HIS A 52 -29.64 14.81 -20.59
CA HIS A 52 -29.78 13.68 -19.66
C HIS A 52 -30.44 14.05 -18.32
N ARG A 53 -31.23 15.12 -18.24
CA ARG A 53 -31.87 15.58 -17.00
C ARG A 53 -33.04 14.76 -16.44
N PRO A 54 -33.74 13.85 -17.11
CA PRO A 54 -34.88 13.18 -16.45
C PRO A 54 -34.53 11.89 -15.71
N VAL A 55 -33.39 11.22 -15.97
CA VAL A 55 -33.10 9.93 -15.32
C VAL A 55 -32.50 10.10 -13.91
N MET A 56 -31.71 11.15 -13.70
CA MET A 56 -31.10 11.43 -12.39
C MET A 56 -32.10 11.97 -11.36
N ALA A 57 -33.15 12.66 -11.80
CA ALA A 57 -34.21 13.17 -10.91
C ALA A 57 -35.09 12.04 -10.35
N ALA A 58 -35.27 10.94 -11.05
CA ALA A 58 -36.08 9.80 -10.61
C ALA A 58 -35.34 8.89 -9.60
N LEU A 59 -33.99 8.87 -9.63
CA LEU A 59 -33.18 8.14 -8.64
C LEU A 59 -33.08 8.90 -7.31
N LEU A 60 -33.05 10.23 -7.36
CA LEU A 60 -32.95 11.06 -6.17
C LEU A 60 -34.26 11.16 -5.36
N SER A 61 -35.40 10.79 -5.96
CA SER A 61 -36.72 10.80 -5.26
C SER A 61 -36.98 9.55 -4.40
N ARG A 62 -36.14 8.51 -4.51
CA ARG A 62 -36.28 7.28 -3.70
C ARG A 62 -35.37 7.22 -2.48
N VAL A 63 -34.39 8.12 -2.38
CA VAL A 63 -33.59 8.28 -1.16
C VAL A 63 -34.02 9.57 -0.50
N GLY A 64 -35.20 9.52 0.14
CA GLY A 64 -35.77 10.63 0.85
C GLY A 64 -34.89 11.08 2.01
N GLY A 65 -34.38 12.31 1.92
CA GLY A 65 -34.01 13.16 3.04
C GLY A 65 -32.72 12.81 3.74
N LEU A 66 -31.67 13.52 3.40
CA LEU A 66 -30.53 13.97 4.24
C LEU A 66 -29.17 14.07 3.51
N VAL A 67 -29.13 14.02 2.20
CA VAL A 67 -27.86 14.33 1.52
C VAL A 67 -28.08 15.55 0.63
N GLY A 68 -27.72 16.72 1.14
CA GLY A 68 -27.51 17.90 0.33
C GLY A 68 -26.36 17.66 -0.66
N PRO A 69 -26.25 18.46 -1.74
CA PRO A 69 -25.18 18.31 -2.70
C PRO A 69 -23.83 18.37 -1.96
N ILE A 70 -23.03 17.31 -2.09
CA ILE A 70 -21.64 17.32 -1.63
C ILE A 70 -20.89 18.28 -2.56
N VAL A 71 -20.90 19.57 -2.22
CA VAL A 71 -20.05 20.56 -2.88
C VAL A 71 -18.70 20.51 -2.19
N CYS A 72 -17.70 19.91 -2.85
CA CYS A 72 -16.32 20.09 -2.45
C CYS A 72 -15.93 21.55 -2.73
N ASP A 73 -16.16 22.46 -1.81
CA ASP A 73 -15.52 23.77 -1.81
C ASP A 73 -14.11 23.56 -1.23
N PRO A 74 -13.05 23.73 -2.03
CA PRO A 74 -11.68 23.59 -1.53
C PRO A 74 -11.34 24.56 -0.41
N ARG A 75 -12.17 25.58 -0.17
CA ARG A 75 -12.05 26.53 0.95
C ARG A 75 -12.72 26.02 2.25
N THR A 76 -13.56 24.98 2.15
CA THR A 76 -14.23 24.36 3.30
C THR A 76 -13.60 23.07 3.77
N VAL A 77 -12.42 22.71 3.20
CA VAL A 77 -11.55 21.75 3.88
C VAL A 77 -11.01 22.48 5.12
N THR A 78 -11.86 22.55 6.13
CA THR A 78 -11.41 22.89 7.48
C THR A 78 -10.35 21.86 7.81
N PRO A 79 -9.08 22.28 8.07
CA PRO A 79 -8.14 21.35 8.66
C PRO A 79 -8.86 20.74 9.85
N MET A 80 -8.74 19.43 10.06
CA MET A 80 -9.37 18.75 11.19
C MET A 80 -9.13 19.62 12.43
N THR A 81 -10.16 20.38 12.81
CA THR A 81 -10.05 21.28 13.94
C THR A 81 -9.94 20.41 15.17
N ASP A 82 -8.81 20.56 15.78
CA ASP A 82 -8.46 20.36 17.15
C ASP A 82 -9.62 20.09 18.10
N ALA A 83 -10.07 18.85 18.17
CA ALA A 83 -10.46 18.33 19.45
C ALA A 83 -9.14 17.93 20.14
N GLN A 84 -8.53 18.90 20.84
CA GLN A 84 -7.30 18.77 21.63
C GLN A 84 -6.00 18.65 20.82
N SER A 85 -5.56 19.76 20.21
CA SER A 85 -4.18 19.92 19.81
C SER A 85 -3.31 20.33 21.01
N SER A 86 -3.01 19.39 21.87
CA SER A 86 -1.70 19.45 22.46
C SER A 86 -0.72 19.00 21.38
N GLN A 87 0.11 19.89 20.85
CA GLN A 87 1.22 19.51 19.98
C GLN A 87 1.92 18.29 20.60
N PRO A 88 2.25 17.24 19.81
CA PRO A 88 2.91 16.09 20.35
C PRO A 88 4.13 16.54 21.12
N ARG A 89 4.21 16.16 22.40
CA ARG A 89 5.34 16.56 23.27
C ARG A 89 6.64 15.91 22.82
N GLU A 90 6.53 14.85 22.03
CA GLU A 90 7.61 14.03 21.54
C GLU A 90 7.22 13.38 20.20
N ARG A 91 8.16 13.30 19.26
CA ARG A 91 8.02 12.61 17.97
C ARG A 91 9.24 11.75 17.73
N HIS A 92 9.01 10.48 17.43
CA HIS A 92 10.06 9.55 17.00
C HIS A 92 10.28 9.67 15.49
N ARG A 93 11.54 9.59 15.08
CA ARG A 93 11.96 9.66 13.67
C ARG A 93 13.13 8.71 13.46
N GLY A 94 12.85 7.43 13.21
CA GLY A 94 13.85 6.37 13.27
C GLY A 94 14.49 6.35 14.67
N MET A 95 15.81 6.37 14.77
CA MET A 95 16.53 6.41 16.04
C MET A 95 16.52 7.80 16.72
N VAL A 96 15.87 8.78 16.14
CA VAL A 96 15.87 10.18 16.65
C VAL A 96 14.55 10.48 17.33
N THR A 97 14.64 10.94 18.57
CA THR A 97 13.51 11.49 19.32
C THR A 97 13.57 13.01 19.27
N LEU A 98 12.50 13.62 18.76
CA LEU A 98 12.35 15.09 18.65
C LEU A 98 11.37 15.57 19.71
N ARG A 99 11.72 16.69 20.38
CA ARG A 99 10.88 17.26 21.43
C ARG A 99 10.76 18.78 21.24
N ARG A 100 9.61 19.32 21.60
CA ARG A 100 9.31 20.77 21.59
C ARG A 100 9.59 21.38 20.21
N ASP A 101 10.40 22.45 20.17
CA ASP A 101 10.72 23.22 18.95
C ASP A 101 11.56 22.44 17.92
N ALA A 102 12.09 21.26 18.29
CA ALA A 102 12.77 20.37 17.36
C ALA A 102 11.80 19.57 16.48
N ILE A 103 10.51 19.52 16.83
CA ILE A 103 9.49 18.83 16.04
C ILE A 103 9.18 19.67 14.79
N PRO A 104 9.47 19.16 13.55
CA PRO A 104 9.17 19.93 12.35
C PRO A 104 7.65 20.14 12.21
N PRO A 105 7.22 21.30 11.66
CA PRO A 105 5.80 21.59 11.46
C PRO A 105 5.13 20.73 10.37
N SER A 106 5.92 20.01 9.55
CA SER A 106 5.44 19.19 8.44
C SER A 106 6.04 17.78 8.48
N THR A 107 5.30 16.80 7.93
CA THR A 107 5.76 15.42 7.79
C THR A 107 6.70 15.24 6.60
N ALA A 108 7.32 14.06 6.48
CA ALA A 108 8.19 13.74 5.35
C ALA A 108 7.38 13.63 4.04
N ASP A 109 6.20 13.01 4.09
CA ASP A 109 5.29 12.89 2.94
C ASP A 109 4.75 14.25 2.50
N GLU A 110 4.33 15.11 3.44
CA GLU A 110 3.89 16.46 3.11
C GLU A 110 4.96 17.24 2.34
N ARG A 111 6.22 17.16 2.78
CA ARG A 111 7.34 17.78 2.08
C ARG A 111 7.67 17.13 0.74
N LEU A 112 7.42 15.83 0.61
CA LEU A 112 7.61 15.10 -0.65
C LEU A 112 6.56 15.51 -1.68
N LEU A 113 5.32 15.67 -1.25
CA LEU A 113 4.17 15.92 -2.12
C LEU A 113 3.90 17.41 -2.37
N ASP A 114 4.58 18.33 -1.69
CA ASP A 114 4.41 19.78 -1.90
C ASP A 114 4.96 20.23 -3.26
N SER A 115 4.05 20.38 -4.22
CA SER A 115 4.38 20.81 -5.58
C SER A 115 4.94 22.23 -5.70
N ARG A 116 4.82 23.05 -4.64
CA ARG A 116 5.32 24.44 -4.61
C ARG A 116 6.85 24.51 -4.44
N LEU A 117 7.47 23.47 -3.92
CA LEU A 117 8.91 23.38 -3.66
C LEU A 117 9.74 22.91 -4.87
N ARG A 118 9.23 22.99 -6.09
CA ARG A 118 9.85 22.43 -7.31
C ARG A 118 11.26 22.91 -7.64
N HIS A 119 11.67 24.09 -7.18
CA HIS A 119 13.00 24.65 -7.48
C HIS A 119 14.13 24.06 -6.62
N GLU A 120 13.83 23.44 -5.49
CA GLU A 120 14.81 22.81 -4.61
C GLU A 120 15.12 21.34 -4.93
N TRP A 121 14.45 20.74 -5.88
CA TRP A 121 14.45 19.31 -6.12
C TRP A 121 15.81 18.75 -6.54
N LYS A 122 16.54 19.44 -7.44
CA LYS A 122 17.78 18.90 -8.02
C LYS A 122 18.88 18.58 -6.99
N THR A 123 18.89 19.24 -5.85
CA THR A 123 19.90 19.03 -4.80
C THR A 123 19.41 18.21 -3.62
N LYS A 124 18.09 18.18 -3.35
CA LYS A 124 17.52 17.52 -2.18
C LYS A 124 16.92 16.14 -2.46
N ASP A 125 16.54 15.86 -3.72
CA ASP A 125 15.86 14.61 -4.06
C ASP A 125 16.79 13.38 -4.04
N ALA A 126 18.06 13.53 -4.35
CA ALA A 126 19.01 12.43 -4.20
C ALA A 126 19.09 11.93 -2.75
N TRP A 127 19.16 12.83 -1.78
CA TRP A 127 19.14 12.50 -0.35
C TRP A 127 17.78 11.96 0.10
N ARG A 128 16.70 12.40 -0.52
CA ARG A 128 15.35 11.91 -0.25
C ARG A 128 15.18 10.48 -0.76
N ALA A 129 15.68 10.19 -1.97
CA ALA A 129 15.70 8.84 -2.53
C ALA A 129 16.47 7.85 -1.63
N LEU A 130 17.62 8.25 -1.11
CA LEU A 130 18.40 7.42 -0.18
C LEU A 130 17.63 7.17 1.14
N ARG A 131 16.90 8.16 1.64
CA ARG A 131 16.05 7.99 2.84
C ARG A 131 14.87 7.05 2.59
N ILE A 132 14.24 7.14 1.43
CA ILE A 132 13.19 6.21 1.03
C ILE A 132 13.75 4.80 0.95
N LEU A 133 14.90 4.62 0.28
CA LEU A 133 15.57 3.33 0.18
C LEU A 133 15.93 2.76 1.56
N SER A 134 16.40 3.60 2.49
CA SER A 134 16.75 3.15 3.84
C SER A 134 15.54 2.59 4.60
N GLU A 135 14.33 3.14 4.40
CA GLU A 135 13.11 2.59 5.02
C GLU A 135 12.72 1.22 4.47
N PHE A 136 12.94 0.99 3.17
CA PHE A 136 12.77 -0.35 2.59
C PHE A 136 13.78 -1.35 3.15
N VAL A 137 15.06 -0.96 3.25
CA VAL A 137 16.11 -1.82 3.79
C VAL A 137 15.82 -2.15 5.25
N GLU A 138 15.51 -1.15 6.08
CA GLU A 138 15.17 -1.33 7.50
C GLU A 138 13.92 -2.21 7.68
N GLY A 139 12.87 -1.96 6.88
CA GLY A 139 11.64 -2.76 6.94
C GLY A 139 11.87 -4.21 6.51
N PHE A 140 12.65 -4.45 5.45
CA PHE A 140 12.96 -5.80 5.00
C PHE A 140 13.87 -6.56 5.96
N ASP A 141 14.85 -5.91 6.54
CA ASP A 141 15.76 -6.51 7.52
C ASP A 141 15.03 -6.86 8.81
N THR A 142 14.28 -5.90 9.35
CA THR A 142 13.56 -6.07 10.62
C THR A 142 12.46 -7.14 10.55
N LEU A 143 11.79 -7.28 9.41
CA LEU A 143 10.68 -8.22 9.23
C LEU A 143 11.10 -9.53 8.54
N ALA A 144 12.41 -9.73 8.27
CA ALA A 144 12.90 -10.88 7.50
C ALA A 144 12.52 -12.23 8.12
N ASP A 145 12.57 -12.32 9.46
CA ASP A 145 12.32 -13.54 10.22
C ASP A 145 10.91 -13.57 10.83
N LEU A 146 9.97 -12.74 10.31
CA LEU A 146 8.61 -12.72 10.81
C LEU A 146 7.91 -14.05 10.51
N PRO A 147 7.28 -14.70 11.51
CA PRO A 147 6.47 -15.89 11.26
C PRO A 147 5.24 -15.55 10.39
N PRO A 148 4.46 -16.53 9.93
CA PRO A 148 3.21 -16.28 9.24
C PRO A 148 2.40 -15.20 9.96
N ALA A 149 1.94 -14.19 9.23
CA ALA A 149 1.34 -13.02 9.82
C ALA A 149 0.04 -12.59 9.11
N VAL A 150 -0.84 -11.94 9.85
CA VAL A 150 -2.08 -11.36 9.34
C VAL A 150 -2.10 -9.86 9.65
N SER A 151 -2.37 -9.05 8.63
CA SER A 151 -2.55 -7.61 8.80
C SER A 151 -3.99 -7.29 9.17
N VAL A 152 -4.17 -6.56 10.28
CA VAL A 152 -5.48 -6.16 10.79
C VAL A 152 -5.62 -4.63 10.70
N PHE A 153 -6.67 -4.20 10.01
CA PHE A 153 -7.01 -2.79 9.81
C PHE A 153 -8.35 -2.44 10.41
N GLY A 154 -8.50 -1.21 10.87
CA GLY A 154 -9.74 -0.70 11.43
C GLY A 154 -9.58 0.75 11.90
N SER A 155 -10.63 1.25 12.55
CA SER A 155 -10.68 2.64 12.99
C SER A 155 -9.72 2.93 14.14
N ALA A 156 -8.87 3.95 13.98
CA ALA A 156 -8.08 4.53 15.07
C ALA A 156 -8.95 5.26 16.13
N ARG A 157 -10.25 5.48 15.85
CA ARG A 157 -11.17 6.23 16.71
C ARG A 157 -12.11 5.35 17.53
N SER A 158 -12.06 4.04 17.38
CA SER A 158 -12.81 3.10 18.20
C SER A 158 -12.38 3.23 19.64
N LYS A 159 -13.36 3.41 20.54
CA LYS A 159 -13.07 3.59 21.96
C LYS A 159 -12.86 2.22 22.61
N PRO A 160 -12.05 2.14 23.69
CA PRO A 160 -12.01 0.96 24.53
C PRO A 160 -13.43 0.52 24.91
N ASP A 161 -13.66 -0.79 24.97
CA ASP A 161 -14.96 -1.43 25.23
C ASP A 161 -16.06 -1.24 24.18
N SER A 162 -15.80 -0.53 23.07
CA SER A 162 -16.75 -0.51 21.94
C SER A 162 -16.85 -1.89 21.28
N PRO A 163 -17.93 -2.18 20.54
CA PRO A 163 -18.08 -3.46 19.84
C PRO A 163 -16.88 -3.76 18.90
N GLU A 164 -16.42 -2.75 18.17
CA GLU A 164 -15.30 -2.90 17.24
C GLU A 164 -13.97 -3.13 17.98
N TRP A 165 -13.80 -2.53 19.16
CA TRP A 165 -12.64 -2.78 20.00
C TRP A 165 -12.61 -4.23 20.46
N LYS A 166 -13.72 -4.73 21.04
CA LYS A 166 -13.82 -6.11 21.52
C LYS A 166 -13.61 -7.12 20.41
N LEU A 167 -14.21 -6.85 19.26
CA LEU A 167 -14.04 -7.67 18.08
C LEU A 167 -12.57 -7.70 17.62
N GLY A 168 -11.86 -6.57 17.64
CA GLY A 168 -10.45 -6.47 17.30
C GLY A 168 -9.56 -7.23 18.31
N GLU A 169 -9.85 -7.13 19.61
CA GLU A 169 -9.13 -7.83 20.68
C GLU A 169 -9.33 -9.36 20.57
N GLU A 170 -10.57 -9.82 20.40
CA GLU A 170 -10.91 -11.22 20.22
C GLU A 170 -10.26 -11.81 18.97
N LEU A 171 -10.30 -11.08 17.85
CA LEU A 171 -9.67 -11.47 16.59
C LEU A 171 -8.15 -11.61 16.76
N GLY A 172 -7.49 -10.63 17.38
CA GLY A 172 -6.06 -10.65 17.63
C GLY A 172 -5.63 -11.87 18.44
N ALA A 173 -6.38 -12.20 19.50
CA ALA A 173 -6.14 -13.38 20.32
C ALA A 173 -6.36 -14.69 19.55
N ALA A 174 -7.45 -14.78 18.77
CA ALA A 174 -7.78 -15.98 18.02
C ALA A 174 -6.75 -16.28 16.91
N LEU A 175 -6.30 -15.27 16.19
CA LEU A 175 -5.24 -15.40 15.19
C LEU A 175 -3.90 -15.78 15.81
N ALA A 176 -3.55 -15.20 16.97
CA ALA A 176 -2.35 -15.58 17.72
C ALA A 176 -2.38 -17.05 18.16
N HIS A 177 -3.51 -17.53 18.66
CA HIS A 177 -3.71 -18.95 18.99
C HIS A 177 -3.61 -19.86 17.76
N ALA A 178 -3.98 -19.37 16.58
CA ALA A 178 -3.81 -20.08 15.30
C ALA A 178 -2.36 -20.02 14.76
N GLY A 179 -1.43 -19.37 15.48
CA GLY A 179 0.00 -19.33 15.14
C GLY A 179 0.43 -18.17 14.26
N TYR A 180 -0.43 -17.16 14.06
CA TYR A 180 -0.10 -15.97 13.27
C TYR A 180 0.43 -14.83 14.14
N ALA A 181 1.44 -14.14 13.65
CA ALA A 181 1.77 -12.80 14.14
C ALA A 181 0.72 -11.79 13.66
N ILE A 182 0.47 -10.76 14.46
CA ILE A 182 -0.52 -9.72 14.13
C ILE A 182 0.20 -8.45 13.74
N ILE A 183 -0.01 -8.00 12.52
CA ILE A 183 0.51 -6.73 12.01
C ILE A 183 -0.62 -5.71 12.02
N THR A 184 -0.39 -4.57 12.66
CA THR A 184 -1.29 -3.42 12.61
C THR A 184 -0.54 -2.14 12.26
N GLY A 185 -1.27 -1.03 12.12
CA GLY A 185 -0.64 0.29 12.02
C GLY A 185 0.00 0.79 13.32
N GLY A 186 -0.05 0.03 14.40
CA GLY A 186 0.55 0.39 15.69
C GLY A 186 -0.15 1.53 16.45
N GLY A 187 -1.20 2.15 15.87
CA GLY A 187 -1.93 3.25 16.45
C GLY A 187 -3.01 2.82 17.46
N PRO A 188 -3.86 3.75 17.91
CA PRO A 188 -4.95 3.49 18.84
C PRO A 188 -6.14 2.80 18.17
N GLY A 189 -7.19 2.56 18.93
CA GLY A 189 -8.46 2.02 18.47
C GLY A 189 -8.38 0.54 18.14
N VAL A 190 -8.94 0.13 16.99
CA VAL A 190 -8.94 -1.29 16.57
C VAL A 190 -7.51 -1.85 16.45
N MET A 191 -6.55 -1.03 16.05
CA MET A 191 -5.14 -1.44 15.95
C MET A 191 -4.59 -1.83 17.31
N GLU A 192 -4.80 -0.99 18.32
CA GLU A 192 -4.41 -1.27 19.70
C GLU A 192 -5.14 -2.49 20.26
N ALA A 193 -6.43 -2.63 19.97
CA ALA A 193 -7.23 -3.78 20.41
C ALA A 193 -6.67 -5.10 19.85
N ALA A 194 -6.37 -5.16 18.55
CA ALA A 194 -5.81 -6.35 17.92
C ALA A 194 -4.39 -6.67 18.45
N ASN A 195 -3.54 -5.65 18.62
CA ASN A 195 -2.23 -5.82 19.23
C ASN A 195 -2.34 -6.34 20.68
N LYS A 196 -3.28 -5.80 21.48
CA LYS A 196 -3.55 -6.26 22.84
C LYS A 196 -3.94 -7.73 22.87
N GLY A 197 -4.94 -8.11 22.06
CA GLY A 197 -5.40 -9.50 21.98
C GLY A 197 -4.27 -10.46 21.61
N ALA A 198 -3.44 -10.10 20.65
CA ALA A 198 -2.29 -10.90 20.24
C ALA A 198 -1.24 -11.04 21.37
N ALA A 199 -0.86 -9.94 22.00
CA ALA A 199 0.14 -9.94 23.07
C ALA A 199 -0.33 -10.72 24.32
N GLU A 200 -1.59 -10.53 24.74
CA GLU A 200 -2.18 -11.25 25.89
C GLU A 200 -2.34 -12.75 25.61
N ALA A 201 -2.53 -13.14 24.34
CA ALA A 201 -2.54 -14.55 23.91
C ALA A 201 -1.14 -15.16 23.74
N GLY A 202 -0.07 -14.38 23.95
CA GLY A 202 1.31 -14.84 23.79
C GLY A 202 1.80 -14.92 22.34
N GLY A 203 1.09 -14.31 21.41
CA GLY A 203 1.50 -14.16 20.01
C GLY A 203 2.37 -12.92 19.77
N LEU A 204 3.08 -12.89 18.64
CA LEU A 204 3.90 -11.74 18.25
C LEU A 204 3.02 -10.59 17.73
N SER A 205 3.15 -9.43 18.37
CA SER A 205 2.41 -8.22 18.07
C SER A 205 3.29 -7.20 17.35
N VAL A 206 2.94 -6.86 16.11
CA VAL A 206 3.74 -5.99 15.25
C VAL A 206 2.99 -4.69 14.95
N GLY A 207 3.70 -3.58 15.02
CA GLY A 207 3.19 -2.25 14.72
C GLY A 207 3.99 -1.57 13.62
N LEU A 208 3.36 -1.29 12.49
CA LEU A 208 3.95 -0.49 11.42
C LEU A 208 3.39 0.92 11.52
N GLY A 209 4.06 1.79 12.28
CA GLY A 209 3.71 3.18 12.49
C GLY A 209 3.99 4.05 11.25
N ILE A 210 3.42 5.25 11.25
CA ILE A 210 3.66 6.28 10.23
C ILE A 210 3.78 7.64 10.89
N GLU A 211 4.69 8.47 10.41
CA GLU A 211 4.85 9.84 10.87
C GLU A 211 3.59 10.65 10.53
N LEU A 212 2.72 10.90 11.52
CA LEU A 212 1.55 11.75 11.39
C LEU A 212 1.68 13.01 12.24
N PRO A 213 1.07 14.14 11.82
CA PRO A 213 1.15 15.39 12.57
C PRO A 213 0.51 15.30 13.96
N PHE A 214 -0.44 14.39 14.17
CA PHE A 214 -1.33 14.35 15.32
C PHE A 214 -1.29 13.05 16.14
N GLU A 215 -0.62 11.99 15.66
CA GLU A 215 -0.54 10.70 16.36
C GLU A 215 0.75 10.56 17.17
N GLN A 216 0.63 9.94 18.35
CA GLN A 216 1.71 9.82 19.34
C GLN A 216 2.20 8.36 19.39
N GLY A 217 3.09 8.00 18.47
CA GLY A 217 3.86 6.76 18.62
C GLY A 217 3.07 5.47 18.45
N ILE A 218 3.74 4.38 18.73
CA ILE A 218 3.23 3.02 18.68
C ILE A 218 2.57 2.66 20.02
N ASN A 219 1.44 1.92 20.00
CA ASN A 219 0.73 1.52 21.20
C ASN A 219 1.56 0.55 22.05
N GLN A 220 1.23 0.45 23.34
CA GLN A 220 2.00 -0.28 24.34
C GLN A 220 2.01 -1.81 24.18
N TRP A 221 1.16 -2.36 23.32
CA TRP A 221 1.00 -3.80 23.12
C TRP A 221 1.83 -4.34 21.95
N VAL A 222 2.59 -3.46 21.29
CA VAL A 222 3.45 -3.82 20.18
C VAL A 222 4.79 -4.31 20.71
N ASP A 223 5.18 -5.54 20.33
CA ASP A 223 6.49 -6.12 20.62
C ASP A 223 7.55 -5.65 19.62
N LEU A 224 7.19 -5.61 18.33
CA LEU A 224 8.06 -5.21 17.24
C LEU A 224 7.45 -4.02 16.51
N GLY A 225 8.05 -2.85 16.64
CA GLY A 225 7.55 -1.60 16.07
C GLY A 225 8.51 -0.95 15.08
N ILE A 226 7.99 -0.51 13.94
CA ILE A 226 8.73 0.28 12.94
C ILE A 226 7.96 1.55 12.64
N ASP A 227 8.60 2.72 12.78
CA ASP A 227 8.01 4.02 12.42
C ASP A 227 8.49 4.47 11.04
N PHE A 228 7.60 4.42 10.06
CA PHE A 228 7.84 4.87 8.69
C PHE A 228 7.60 6.37 8.55
N ARG A 229 8.27 6.99 7.58
CA ARG A 229 8.06 8.38 7.17
C ARG A 229 7.25 8.49 5.89
N TYR A 230 7.23 7.39 5.10
CA TYR A 230 6.58 7.36 3.79
C TYR A 230 5.51 6.27 3.72
N PHE A 231 4.29 6.67 3.39
CA PHE A 231 3.14 5.76 3.29
C PHE A 231 3.41 4.56 2.38
N PHE A 232 4.00 4.78 1.20
CA PHE A 232 4.24 3.72 0.23
C PHE A 232 5.27 2.68 0.71
N ALA A 233 6.27 3.07 1.50
CA ALA A 233 7.21 2.12 2.10
C ALA A 233 6.49 1.22 3.12
N ARG A 234 5.70 1.83 4.01
CA ARG A 234 4.87 1.14 5.00
C ARG A 234 3.87 0.18 4.34
N LYS A 235 3.13 0.63 3.32
CA LYS A 235 2.16 -0.18 2.58
C LYS A 235 2.77 -1.44 1.99
N THR A 236 3.97 -1.32 1.42
CA THR A 236 4.70 -2.47 0.91
C THR A 236 4.96 -3.53 1.99
N MET A 237 5.27 -3.12 3.22
CA MET A 237 5.50 -4.07 4.33
C MET A 237 4.22 -4.79 4.74
N PHE A 238 3.07 -4.10 4.81
CA PHE A 238 1.79 -4.74 5.08
C PHE A 238 1.48 -5.87 4.09
N VAL A 239 1.67 -5.60 2.80
CA VAL A 239 1.37 -6.57 1.75
C VAL A 239 2.40 -7.70 1.71
N LYS A 240 3.70 -7.35 1.83
CA LYS A 240 4.79 -8.32 1.66
C LYS A 240 4.83 -9.38 2.76
N TYR A 241 4.52 -9.00 3.99
CA TYR A 241 4.70 -9.87 5.16
C TYR A 241 3.42 -10.47 5.70
N ALA A 242 2.26 -10.05 5.21
CA ALA A 242 0.99 -10.67 5.58
C ALA A 242 0.60 -11.79 4.61
N GLN A 243 -0.07 -12.79 5.15
CA GLN A 243 -0.71 -13.88 4.40
C GLN A 243 -2.22 -13.66 4.23
N ALA A 244 -2.80 -12.72 4.98
CA ALA A 244 -4.19 -12.30 4.87
C ALA A 244 -4.39 -10.89 5.39
N PHE A 245 -5.46 -10.24 4.95
CA PHE A 245 -5.94 -8.99 5.52
C PHE A 245 -7.28 -9.21 6.19
N VAL A 246 -7.42 -8.69 7.42
CA VAL A 246 -8.71 -8.58 8.09
C VAL A 246 -9.02 -7.11 8.34
N VAL A 247 -10.20 -6.70 7.87
CA VAL A 247 -10.59 -5.29 7.85
C VAL A 247 -11.86 -5.11 8.66
N LEU A 248 -11.74 -4.46 9.81
CA LEU A 248 -12.84 -4.05 10.67
C LEU A 248 -13.37 -2.67 10.24
N PRO A 249 -14.52 -2.23 10.75
CA PRO A 249 -15.06 -0.89 10.49
C PRO A 249 -14.01 0.20 10.67
N GLY A 250 -13.86 1.10 9.67
CA GLY A 250 -12.85 2.13 9.70
C GLY A 250 -13.06 3.27 8.71
N GLY A 251 -12.17 4.24 8.71
CA GLY A 251 -12.23 5.41 7.85
C GLY A 251 -11.49 5.26 6.52
N PHE A 252 -11.12 6.39 5.91
CA PHE A 252 -10.44 6.42 4.62
C PHE A 252 -9.09 5.66 4.63
N GLY A 253 -8.30 5.73 5.71
CA GLY A 253 -7.07 4.97 5.80
C GLY A 253 -7.29 3.46 5.79
N THR A 254 -8.39 2.99 6.41
CA THR A 254 -8.80 1.58 6.36
C THR A 254 -9.26 1.17 4.97
N LEU A 255 -10.02 2.03 4.27
CA LEU A 255 -10.46 1.78 2.90
C LEU A 255 -9.31 1.81 1.90
N ASP A 256 -8.31 2.66 2.12
CA ASP A 256 -7.09 2.75 1.31
C ASP A 256 -6.33 1.41 1.31
N GLU A 257 -6.13 0.79 2.47
CA GLU A 257 -5.50 -0.52 2.57
C GLU A 257 -6.39 -1.64 2.01
N LEU A 258 -7.71 -1.57 2.24
CA LEU A 258 -8.66 -2.54 1.68
C LEU A 258 -8.61 -2.56 0.15
N PHE A 259 -8.72 -1.40 -0.50
CA PHE A 259 -8.77 -1.33 -1.95
C PHE A 259 -7.42 -1.63 -2.59
N GLU A 260 -6.30 -1.34 -1.92
CA GLU A 260 -4.99 -1.78 -2.37
C GLU A 260 -4.91 -3.31 -2.36
N ALA A 261 -5.28 -3.96 -1.26
CA ALA A 261 -5.30 -5.42 -1.16
C ALA A 261 -6.17 -6.06 -2.25
N VAL A 262 -7.42 -5.60 -2.39
CA VAL A 262 -8.35 -6.11 -3.42
C VAL A 262 -7.79 -5.94 -4.82
N THR A 263 -7.18 -4.79 -5.12
CA THR A 263 -6.56 -4.52 -6.43
C THR A 263 -5.39 -5.45 -6.70
N LEU A 264 -4.54 -5.71 -5.71
CA LEU A 264 -3.40 -6.61 -5.85
C LEU A 264 -3.83 -8.07 -6.08
N VAL A 265 -4.88 -8.51 -5.40
CA VAL A 265 -5.45 -9.86 -5.59
C VAL A 265 -6.14 -9.95 -6.96
N GLN A 266 -6.98 -8.98 -7.34
CA GLN A 266 -7.66 -8.92 -8.63
C GLN A 266 -6.65 -8.96 -9.79
N THR A 267 -5.57 -8.19 -9.69
CA THR A 267 -4.52 -8.13 -10.72
C THR A 267 -3.51 -9.29 -10.64
N ARG A 268 -3.72 -10.24 -9.76
CA ARG A 268 -2.86 -11.42 -9.54
C ARG A 268 -1.40 -11.07 -9.21
N LYS A 269 -1.18 -9.92 -8.58
CA LYS A 269 0.12 -9.55 -8.02
C LYS A 269 0.39 -10.31 -6.72
N VAL A 270 -0.67 -10.57 -5.98
CA VAL A 270 -0.67 -11.49 -4.84
C VAL A 270 -1.71 -12.58 -5.14
N THR A 271 -1.30 -13.83 -5.03
CA THR A 271 -2.19 -14.96 -5.34
C THR A 271 -2.78 -15.51 -4.05
N ARG A 272 -4.12 -15.69 -4.03
CA ARG A 272 -4.85 -16.35 -2.94
C ARG A 272 -4.64 -15.73 -1.56
N PHE A 273 -4.69 -14.44 -1.51
CA PHE A 273 -4.57 -13.64 -0.31
C PHE A 273 -5.98 -13.34 0.22
N PRO A 274 -6.43 -13.98 1.32
CA PRO A 274 -7.75 -13.74 1.88
C PRO A 274 -7.90 -12.28 2.31
N VAL A 275 -9.01 -11.66 1.89
CA VAL A 275 -9.41 -10.34 2.37
C VAL A 275 -10.74 -10.50 3.09
N VAL A 276 -10.69 -10.44 4.42
CA VAL A 276 -11.83 -10.67 5.30
C VAL A 276 -12.38 -9.33 5.78
N LEU A 277 -13.66 -9.09 5.57
CA LEU A 277 -14.37 -7.93 6.11
C LEU A 277 -15.19 -8.37 7.33
N MET A 278 -14.88 -7.82 8.49
CA MET A 278 -15.63 -8.06 9.71
C MET A 278 -16.58 -6.89 10.00
N GLY A 279 -17.81 -7.21 10.41
CA GLY A 279 -18.85 -6.22 10.65
C GLY A 279 -19.77 -6.04 9.43
N ARG A 280 -20.56 -7.07 9.08
CA ARG A 280 -21.49 -7.08 7.91
C ARG A 280 -22.32 -5.81 7.80
N SER A 281 -22.92 -5.37 8.89
CA SER A 281 -23.78 -4.20 8.90
C SER A 281 -23.09 -2.91 8.45
N TYR A 282 -21.81 -2.77 8.79
CA TYR A 282 -21.00 -1.63 8.37
C TYR A 282 -20.65 -1.68 6.88
N TRP A 283 -20.26 -2.85 6.38
CA TRP A 283 -19.80 -3.02 5.02
C TRP A 283 -20.92 -3.15 4.00
N GLN A 284 -22.16 -3.44 4.42
CA GLN A 284 -23.27 -3.73 3.52
C GLN A 284 -23.50 -2.63 2.47
N GLY A 285 -23.49 -1.36 2.87
CA GLY A 285 -23.69 -0.26 1.93
C GLY A 285 -22.60 -0.14 0.88
N LEU A 286 -21.33 -0.43 1.23
CA LEU A 286 -20.22 -0.47 0.28
C LEU A 286 -20.37 -1.65 -0.68
N LEU A 287 -20.69 -2.83 -0.17
CA LEU A 287 -20.89 -4.04 -0.97
C LEU A 287 -22.06 -3.91 -1.94
N ASP A 288 -23.14 -3.28 -1.52
CA ASP A 288 -24.29 -2.99 -2.37
C ASP A 288 -23.89 -2.00 -3.48
N TRP A 289 -23.15 -0.94 -3.17
CA TRP A 289 -22.67 0.00 -4.16
C TRP A 289 -21.71 -0.67 -5.17
N ILE A 290 -20.78 -1.53 -4.70
CA ILE A 290 -19.87 -2.29 -5.56
C ILE A 290 -20.69 -3.18 -6.53
N ARG A 291 -21.73 -3.86 -6.02
CA ARG A 291 -22.59 -4.76 -6.81
C ARG A 291 -23.48 -3.99 -7.78
N GLU A 292 -24.21 -2.99 -7.25
CA GLU A 292 -25.26 -2.31 -7.99
C GLU A 292 -24.75 -1.22 -8.91
N THR A 293 -23.53 -0.71 -8.67
CA THR A 293 -22.91 0.34 -9.48
C THR A 293 -21.68 -0.13 -10.22
N MET A 294 -20.61 -0.54 -9.51
CA MET A 294 -19.34 -0.89 -10.17
C MET A 294 -19.49 -2.11 -11.08
N MET A 295 -20.13 -3.16 -10.60
CA MET A 295 -20.30 -4.39 -11.38
C MET A 295 -21.37 -4.18 -12.48
N ALA A 296 -22.49 -3.52 -12.20
CA ALA A 296 -23.52 -3.24 -13.18
C ALA A 296 -23.03 -2.37 -14.33
N ASP A 297 -22.11 -1.45 -14.06
CA ASP A 297 -21.44 -0.61 -15.07
C ASP A 297 -20.24 -1.31 -15.75
N GLY A 298 -19.98 -2.58 -15.43
CA GLY A 298 -18.89 -3.35 -16.01
C GLY A 298 -17.49 -2.87 -15.62
N LYS A 299 -17.33 -2.21 -14.47
CA LYS A 299 -16.02 -1.79 -13.96
C LYS A 299 -15.26 -2.95 -13.31
N ILE A 300 -15.99 -3.94 -12.83
CA ILE A 300 -15.49 -5.19 -12.26
C ILE A 300 -16.34 -6.36 -12.75
N GLY A 301 -15.81 -7.58 -12.68
CA GLY A 301 -16.54 -8.82 -12.98
C GLY A 301 -17.28 -9.39 -11.76
N PRO A 302 -18.20 -10.34 -11.97
CA PRO A 302 -18.87 -11.04 -10.85
C PRO A 302 -17.90 -11.81 -9.95
N GLU A 303 -16.80 -12.29 -10.50
CA GLU A 303 -15.72 -12.99 -9.80
C GLU A 303 -14.98 -12.10 -8.81
N ASP A 304 -14.91 -10.78 -9.07
CA ASP A 304 -14.22 -9.83 -8.20
C ASP A 304 -14.94 -9.66 -6.85
N LEU A 305 -16.25 -9.89 -6.79
CA LEU A 305 -16.99 -9.90 -5.54
C LEU A 305 -16.59 -11.06 -4.61
N GLN A 306 -16.07 -12.16 -5.17
CA GLN A 306 -15.63 -13.32 -4.41
C GLN A 306 -14.27 -13.10 -3.74
N LEU A 307 -13.58 -12.00 -4.04
CA LEU A 307 -12.33 -11.62 -3.39
C LEU A 307 -12.53 -11.18 -1.94
N LEU A 308 -13.77 -10.83 -1.57
CA LEU A 308 -14.12 -10.33 -0.25
C LEU A 308 -14.91 -11.40 0.51
N PHE A 309 -14.34 -11.90 1.60
CA PHE A 309 -15.05 -12.75 2.54
C PHE A 309 -15.64 -11.90 3.67
N VAL A 310 -16.93 -11.98 3.92
CA VAL A 310 -17.64 -11.11 4.87
C VAL A 310 -18.25 -11.93 6.00
N THR A 311 -17.85 -11.63 7.24
CA THR A 311 -18.36 -12.34 8.42
C THR A 311 -18.45 -11.41 9.63
N ASP A 312 -19.24 -11.82 10.63
CA ASP A 312 -19.29 -11.22 11.98
C ASP A 312 -18.66 -12.17 13.02
N ASP A 313 -18.28 -13.37 12.60
CA ASP A 313 -17.80 -14.46 13.45
C ASP A 313 -16.28 -14.58 13.35
N VAL A 314 -15.59 -14.47 14.50
CA VAL A 314 -14.13 -14.55 14.59
C VAL A 314 -13.60 -15.92 14.22
N ASP A 315 -14.26 -16.99 14.66
CA ASP A 315 -13.83 -18.36 14.34
C ASP A 315 -13.97 -18.67 12.87
N GLU A 316 -15.02 -18.12 12.22
CA GLU A 316 -15.22 -18.25 10.77
C GLU A 316 -14.12 -17.50 10.01
N ALA A 317 -13.74 -16.30 10.45
CA ALA A 317 -12.66 -15.51 9.87
C ALA A 317 -11.31 -16.24 9.97
N VAL A 318 -10.96 -16.74 11.16
CA VAL A 318 -9.72 -17.47 11.40
C VAL A 318 -9.66 -18.74 10.57
N ARG A 319 -10.73 -19.53 10.56
CA ARG A 319 -10.81 -20.77 9.75
C ARG A 319 -10.59 -20.48 8.28
N HIS A 320 -11.23 -19.47 7.72
CA HIS A 320 -11.06 -19.07 6.32
C HIS A 320 -9.60 -18.70 5.99
N ILE A 321 -8.90 -18.05 6.92
CA ILE A 321 -7.49 -17.67 6.75
C ILE A 321 -6.59 -18.91 6.82
N VAL A 322 -6.80 -19.78 7.80
CA VAL A 322 -6.02 -21.02 7.98
C VAL A 322 -6.16 -21.95 6.76
N GLU A 323 -7.38 -22.20 6.31
CA GLU A 323 -7.65 -23.03 5.11
C GLU A 323 -6.96 -22.47 3.86
N ALA A 324 -6.92 -21.13 3.70
CA ALA A 324 -6.22 -20.51 2.59
C ALA A 324 -4.69 -20.67 2.71
N GLY A 325 -4.13 -20.58 3.92
CA GLY A 325 -2.72 -20.79 4.21
C GLY A 325 -2.28 -22.24 3.90
N GLU A 326 -2.99 -23.22 4.43
CA GLU A 326 -2.72 -24.65 4.20
C GLU A 326 -2.71 -24.99 2.71
N TYR A 327 -3.67 -24.44 1.97
CA TYR A 327 -3.74 -24.64 0.53
C TYR A 327 -2.54 -24.04 -0.22
N LEU A 328 -2.00 -22.91 0.22
CA LEU A 328 -0.78 -22.31 -0.35
C LEU A 328 0.45 -23.21 -0.09
N ASP A 329 0.61 -23.72 1.11
CA ASP A 329 1.70 -24.63 1.49
C ASP A 329 1.68 -25.91 0.66
N GLU A 330 0.49 -26.46 0.41
CA GLU A 330 0.32 -27.63 -0.45
C GLU A 330 0.77 -27.37 -1.89
N LEU A 331 0.42 -26.20 -2.45
CA LEU A 331 0.81 -25.80 -3.81
C LEU A 331 2.32 -25.58 -3.92
N GLU A 332 2.94 -24.92 -2.96
CA GLU A 332 4.40 -24.70 -2.94
C GLU A 332 5.13 -26.05 -2.87
N THR A 333 4.68 -26.95 -2.00
CA THR A 333 5.23 -28.29 -1.87
C THR A 333 5.09 -29.07 -3.16
N ALA A 334 3.94 -29.01 -3.83
CA ALA A 334 3.71 -29.68 -5.12
C ALA A 334 4.60 -29.11 -6.23
N SER A 335 4.75 -27.78 -6.26
CA SER A 335 5.63 -27.08 -7.22
C SER A 335 7.11 -27.47 -7.02
N ALA A 336 7.58 -27.46 -5.77
CA ALA A 336 8.95 -27.85 -5.44
C ALA A 336 9.27 -29.31 -5.86
N ARG A 337 8.32 -30.23 -5.62
CA ARG A 337 8.44 -31.64 -6.07
C ARG A 337 8.51 -31.78 -7.58
N ARG A 338 7.75 -30.96 -8.31
CA ARG A 338 7.76 -30.94 -9.78
C ARG A 338 9.12 -30.46 -10.31
N THR A 339 9.61 -29.36 -9.81
CA THR A 339 10.92 -28.80 -10.19
C THR A 339 12.08 -29.78 -9.89
N ALA A 340 12.03 -30.47 -8.74
CA ALA A 340 13.02 -31.47 -8.37
C ALA A 340 13.00 -32.69 -9.32
N ARG A 341 11.81 -33.12 -9.79
CA ARG A 341 11.69 -34.19 -10.78
C ARG A 341 12.22 -33.80 -12.16
N GLU A 342 11.95 -32.55 -12.58
CA GLU A 342 12.47 -32.04 -13.86
C GLU A 342 13.99 -31.88 -13.84
N ALA A 343 14.58 -31.49 -12.71
CA ALA A 343 16.03 -31.36 -12.54
C ALA A 343 16.78 -32.70 -12.38
N GLY A 344 16.11 -33.74 -11.84
CA GLY A 344 16.69 -35.08 -11.64
C GLY A 344 16.52 -36.06 -12.81
N GLY A 345 15.83 -35.65 -13.87
CA GLY A 345 15.56 -36.46 -15.04
C GLY A 345 16.43 -36.17 -16.28
N SER A 346 17.54 -35.41 -16.09
CA SER A 346 18.48 -35.04 -17.19
C SER A 346 19.70 -35.93 -17.16
#